data_e34d74ea217d028b546bb65dfc41d6cf
#
_entry.id   e34d74ea217d028b546bb65dfc41d6cf
#
_cell.length_a   1.000
_cell.length_b   1.000
_cell.length_c   1.000
_cell.angle_alpha   90.00
_cell.angle_beta   90.00
_cell.angle_gamma   90.00
#
_symmetry.space_group_name_H-M   'P 1'
#
loop_
_entity.id
_entity.type
_entity.pdbx_description
1 polymer ?
#
loop_
_entity_poly.entity_id
_entity_poly.type
_entity_poly.pdbx_seq_one_letter_code
_entity_poly.pdbx_strand_id
1 'polypeptide(L)'
;WKQYEGSWVNITLGNSGKTINQIGCLATSISMLIAKSGVPTNVQGDFNPGSFVEAMNRNGGFVNGGNLVWGAVQRVAPQFKYVNKINVHWMSQSQKLSKLQELLNQGYYVVAEVKGDTGQHWVAIDNISNNQIVMMDPGSSSTNMWARYNWANTSCFSYFKVG
;
A
#
# COMPACT_ATOMS: atom_id res chain seq x y z
N TRP A 1 -10.39 2.89 -3.08
CA TRP A 1 -10.49 1.71 -3.96
C TRP A 1 -10.32 0.42 -3.18
N LYS A 2 -10.95 -0.61 -3.67
CA LYS A 2 -10.90 -1.95 -3.10
C LYS A 2 -10.33 -2.93 -4.12
N GLN A 3 -9.55 -3.91 -3.64
CA GLN A 3 -9.01 -4.95 -4.53
C GLN A 3 -10.10 -5.90 -5.06
N TYR A 4 -11.24 -5.97 -4.36
CA TYR A 4 -12.32 -6.92 -4.66
C TYR A 4 -13.46 -6.31 -5.47
N GLU A 5 -13.38 -5.04 -5.87
CA GLU A 5 -14.44 -4.39 -6.64
C GLU A 5 -13.85 -3.51 -7.75
N GLY A 6 -14.68 -3.25 -8.79
CA GLY A 6 -14.27 -2.44 -9.91
C GLY A 6 -13.81 -3.28 -11.11
N SER A 7 -13.44 -2.60 -12.19
CA SER A 7 -13.05 -3.25 -13.45
C SER A 7 -11.68 -3.93 -13.39
N TRP A 8 -10.89 -3.70 -12.34
CA TRP A 8 -9.50 -4.19 -12.23
C TRP A 8 -9.36 -5.54 -11.54
N VAL A 9 -10.41 -6.10 -10.98
CA VAL A 9 -10.34 -7.28 -10.09
C VAL A 9 -9.70 -8.50 -10.74
N ASN A 10 -9.79 -8.65 -12.05
CA ASN A 10 -9.26 -9.79 -12.78
C ASN A 10 -7.92 -9.53 -13.47
N ILE A 11 -7.31 -8.36 -13.27
CA ILE A 11 -6.00 -8.07 -13.83
C ILE A 11 -4.94 -8.83 -13.03
N THR A 12 -4.03 -9.52 -13.74
CA THR A 12 -2.98 -10.30 -13.09
C THR A 12 -1.73 -9.48 -12.76
N LEU A 13 -1.05 -9.88 -11.69
CA LEU A 13 0.20 -9.26 -11.25
C LEU A 13 1.39 -10.05 -11.81
N GLY A 14 2.09 -9.47 -12.78
CA GLY A 14 3.24 -10.11 -13.42
C GLY A 14 2.89 -11.49 -13.98
N ASN A 15 3.76 -12.45 -13.73
CA ASN A 15 3.60 -13.84 -14.17
C ASN A 15 3.02 -14.75 -13.08
N SER A 16 2.39 -14.16 -12.06
CA SER A 16 1.90 -14.93 -10.91
C SER A 16 0.71 -15.83 -11.22
N GLY A 17 -0.04 -15.52 -12.28
CA GLY A 17 -1.34 -16.16 -12.56
C GLY A 17 -2.43 -15.75 -11.56
N LYS A 18 -2.14 -14.80 -10.65
CA LYS A 18 -3.07 -14.32 -9.63
C LYS A 18 -3.47 -12.88 -9.90
N THR A 19 -4.69 -12.54 -9.53
CA THR A 19 -5.33 -11.27 -9.85
C THR A 19 -5.23 -10.26 -8.72
N ILE A 20 -5.57 -9.02 -9.02
CA ILE A 20 -5.68 -7.96 -8.01
C ILE A 20 -6.64 -8.38 -6.89
N ASN A 21 -7.77 -8.99 -7.23
CA ASN A 21 -8.71 -9.47 -6.23
C ASN A 21 -8.06 -10.47 -5.26
N GLN A 22 -7.18 -11.32 -5.75
CA GLN A 22 -6.56 -12.39 -4.95
C GLN A 22 -5.36 -11.90 -4.13
N ILE A 23 -4.46 -11.10 -4.73
CA ILE A 23 -3.19 -10.72 -4.10
C ILE A 23 -2.86 -9.23 -4.24
N GLY A 24 -3.80 -8.40 -4.64
CA GLY A 24 -3.56 -7.00 -4.98
C GLY A 24 -3.60 -6.01 -3.82
N CYS A 25 -3.55 -6.45 -2.57
CA CYS A 25 -3.67 -5.53 -1.43
C CYS A 25 -2.56 -4.46 -1.40
N LEU A 26 -1.31 -4.83 -1.65
CA LEU A 26 -0.21 -3.87 -1.66
C LEU A 26 -0.30 -2.92 -2.85
N ALA A 27 -0.52 -3.44 -4.04
CA ALA A 27 -0.64 -2.60 -5.24
C ALA A 27 -1.81 -1.64 -5.14
N THR A 28 -2.96 -2.09 -4.63
CA THR A 28 -4.12 -1.21 -4.41
C THR A 28 -3.82 -0.14 -3.35
N SER A 29 -3.15 -0.51 -2.26
CA SER A 29 -2.76 0.43 -1.21
C SER A 29 -1.82 1.51 -1.75
N ILE A 30 -0.80 1.13 -2.52
CA ILE A 30 0.13 2.09 -3.13
C ILE A 30 -0.60 3.00 -4.11
N SER A 31 -1.50 2.46 -4.93
CA SER A 31 -2.27 3.28 -5.88
C SER A 31 -3.12 4.33 -5.16
N MET A 32 -3.71 3.99 -4.01
CA MET A 32 -4.46 4.95 -3.20
C MET A 32 -3.57 6.07 -2.66
N LEU A 33 -2.35 5.75 -2.23
CA LEU A 33 -1.40 6.77 -1.77
C LEU A 33 -0.92 7.67 -2.91
N ILE A 34 -0.66 7.12 -4.10
CA ILE A 34 -0.30 7.90 -5.28
C ILE A 34 -1.43 8.87 -5.62
N ALA A 35 -2.67 8.39 -5.64
CA ALA A 35 -3.83 9.25 -5.89
C ALA A 35 -3.95 10.36 -4.85
N LYS A 36 -3.78 10.04 -3.57
CA LYS A 36 -3.81 11.02 -2.48
C LYS A 36 -2.72 12.07 -2.63
N SER A 37 -1.54 11.69 -3.09
CA SER A 37 -0.41 12.62 -3.28
C SER A 37 -0.61 13.59 -4.43
N GLY A 38 -1.41 13.21 -5.42
CA GLY A 38 -1.66 14.04 -6.61
C GLY A 38 -0.52 14.10 -7.61
N VAL A 39 0.52 13.26 -7.46
CA VAL A 39 1.64 13.27 -8.42
C VAL A 39 1.22 12.75 -9.79
N PRO A 40 1.88 13.19 -10.87
CA PRO A 40 1.60 12.65 -12.21
C PRO A 40 2.08 11.21 -12.34
N THR A 41 1.42 10.46 -13.22
CA THR A 41 1.74 9.06 -13.50
C THR A 41 1.85 8.81 -14.99
N ASN A 42 2.52 7.70 -15.35
CA ASN A 42 2.71 7.25 -16.73
C ASN A 42 1.71 6.16 -17.14
N VAL A 43 0.56 6.08 -16.46
CA VAL A 43 -0.45 5.10 -16.81
C VAL A 43 -1.19 5.49 -18.07
N GLN A 44 -1.81 4.51 -18.73
CA GLN A 44 -2.70 4.74 -19.85
C GLN A 44 -4.12 4.93 -19.31
N GLY A 45 -4.75 6.06 -19.68
CA GLY A 45 -6.08 6.40 -19.20
C GLY A 45 -6.12 6.89 -17.76
N ASP A 46 -7.26 6.75 -17.12
CA ASP A 46 -7.46 7.18 -15.74
C ASP A 46 -6.63 6.35 -14.75
N PHE A 47 -6.12 7.00 -13.74
CA PHE A 47 -5.36 6.32 -12.69
C PHE A 47 -6.29 5.57 -11.74
N ASN A 48 -6.08 4.27 -11.61
CA ASN A 48 -6.78 3.39 -10.67
C ASN A 48 -5.88 2.16 -10.40
N PRO A 49 -6.28 1.25 -9.50
CA PRO A 49 -5.47 0.05 -9.26
C PRO A 49 -5.16 -0.77 -10.51
N GLY A 50 -6.10 -0.83 -11.45
CA GLY A 50 -5.91 -1.57 -12.71
C GLY A 50 -4.85 -0.94 -13.60
N SER A 51 -4.96 0.35 -13.89
CA SER A 51 -3.99 1.05 -14.72
C SER A 51 -2.61 1.09 -14.06
N PHE A 52 -2.55 1.18 -12.73
CA PHE A 52 -1.30 1.10 -11.98
C PHE A 52 -0.63 -0.27 -12.17
N VAL A 53 -1.37 -1.37 -11.95
CA VAL A 53 -0.82 -2.72 -12.10
C VAL A 53 -0.40 -2.98 -13.55
N GLU A 54 -1.19 -2.57 -14.53
CA GLU A 54 -0.82 -2.71 -15.95
C GLU A 54 0.46 -1.95 -16.28
N ALA A 55 0.62 -0.74 -15.76
CA ALA A 55 1.85 0.04 -15.94
C ALA A 55 3.04 -0.62 -15.22
N MET A 56 2.83 -1.13 -14.02
CA MET A 56 3.85 -1.90 -13.31
C MET A 56 4.26 -3.15 -14.08
N ASN A 57 3.31 -3.88 -14.66
CA ASN A 57 3.59 -5.03 -15.51
C ASN A 57 4.49 -4.68 -16.70
N ARG A 58 4.25 -3.52 -17.33
CA ARG A 58 5.08 -3.04 -18.45
C ARG A 58 6.47 -2.58 -18.02
N ASN A 59 6.67 -2.29 -16.73
CA ASN A 59 7.90 -1.71 -16.20
C ASN A 59 8.65 -2.65 -15.24
N GLY A 60 8.40 -3.96 -15.32
CA GLY A 60 9.09 -4.93 -14.48
C GLY A 60 8.74 -4.82 -13.00
N GLY A 61 7.51 -4.42 -12.68
CA GLY A 61 7.09 -4.10 -11.33
C GLY A 61 6.84 -5.29 -10.41
N PHE A 62 6.78 -6.50 -10.94
CA PHE A 62 6.53 -7.71 -10.15
C PHE A 62 7.50 -8.83 -10.50
N VAL A 63 7.92 -9.59 -9.49
CA VAL A 63 8.82 -10.73 -9.63
C VAL A 63 8.33 -11.89 -8.76
N ASN A 64 8.81 -13.11 -9.05
CA ASN A 64 8.64 -14.29 -8.19
C ASN A 64 7.21 -14.49 -7.66
N GLY A 65 6.24 -14.59 -8.58
CA GLY A 65 4.87 -14.88 -8.19
C GLY A 65 4.05 -13.67 -7.74
N GLY A 66 4.38 -12.50 -8.24
CA GLY A 66 3.60 -11.29 -8.00
C GLY A 66 4.12 -10.42 -6.86
N ASN A 67 5.35 -10.63 -6.42
CA ASN A 67 6.01 -9.76 -5.45
C ASN A 67 6.35 -8.41 -6.09
N LEU A 68 5.93 -7.33 -5.44
CA LEU A 68 6.14 -5.98 -5.94
C LEU A 68 7.62 -5.59 -5.80
N VAL A 69 8.16 -5.01 -6.87
CA VAL A 69 9.48 -4.38 -6.86
C VAL A 69 9.29 -2.92 -6.43
N TRP A 70 9.67 -2.60 -5.20
CA TRP A 70 9.39 -1.28 -4.61
C TRP A 70 9.96 -0.12 -5.42
N GLY A 71 11.18 -0.25 -5.92
CA GLY A 71 11.82 0.77 -6.74
C GLY A 71 11.16 0.99 -8.11
N ALA A 72 10.40 0.01 -8.60
CA ALA A 72 9.72 0.13 -9.88
C ALA A 72 8.50 1.06 -9.83
N VAL A 73 7.96 1.35 -8.64
CA VAL A 73 6.87 2.30 -8.47
C VAL A 73 7.25 3.66 -9.07
N GLN A 74 8.50 4.07 -8.92
CA GLN A 74 9.02 5.33 -9.47
C GLN A 74 9.02 5.35 -11.01
N ARG A 75 9.03 4.19 -11.66
CA ARG A 75 8.91 4.11 -13.12
C ARG A 75 7.51 4.47 -13.61
N VAL A 76 6.51 4.25 -12.76
CA VAL A 76 5.10 4.57 -13.06
C VAL A 76 4.72 5.95 -12.56
N ALA A 77 5.20 6.35 -11.38
CA ALA A 77 4.98 7.65 -10.77
C ALA A 77 6.35 8.25 -10.40
N PRO A 78 7.01 8.99 -11.31
CA PRO A 78 8.41 9.41 -11.12
C PRO A 78 8.66 10.28 -9.90
N GLN A 79 7.65 10.99 -9.42
CA GLN A 79 7.76 11.84 -8.22
C GLN A 79 7.36 11.10 -6.93
N PHE A 80 6.96 9.83 -7.02
CA PHE A 80 6.57 9.02 -5.87
C PHE A 80 7.64 7.96 -5.63
N LYS A 81 8.56 8.25 -4.70
CA LYS A 81 9.82 7.51 -4.56
C LYS A 81 9.85 6.68 -3.29
N TYR A 82 10.15 5.41 -3.44
CA TYR A 82 10.36 4.53 -2.29
C TYR A 82 11.57 4.99 -1.48
N VAL A 83 11.41 5.09 -0.15
CA VAL A 83 12.46 5.51 0.76
C VAL A 83 13.03 4.31 1.51
N ASN A 84 12.22 3.66 2.34
CA ASN A 84 12.68 2.55 3.16
C ASN A 84 11.52 1.80 3.81
N LYS A 85 11.88 0.71 4.45
CA LYS A 85 11.00 -0.13 5.25
C LYS A 85 11.55 -0.18 6.67
N ILE A 86 10.67 0.04 7.66
CA ILE A 86 11.02 -0.07 9.08
C ILE A 86 10.27 -1.25 9.66
N ASN A 87 11.00 -2.21 10.22
CA ASN A 87 10.43 -3.32 10.95
C ASN A 87 10.03 -2.84 12.35
N VAL A 88 8.74 -2.97 12.67
CA VAL A 88 8.17 -2.53 13.95
C VAL A 88 7.56 -3.68 14.74
N HIS A 89 7.76 -4.91 14.29
CA HIS A 89 7.16 -6.09 14.90
C HIS A 89 7.43 -6.19 16.41
N TRP A 90 8.65 -5.86 16.82
CA TRP A 90 9.11 -5.93 18.21
C TRP A 90 8.66 -4.77 19.10
N MET A 91 8.09 -3.72 18.52
CA MET A 91 7.68 -2.51 19.26
C MET A 91 6.37 -2.72 20.03
N SER A 92 6.20 -1.96 21.13
CA SER A 92 4.93 -1.88 21.82
C SER A 92 3.90 -1.13 20.97
N GLN A 93 2.63 -1.19 21.37
CA GLN A 93 1.57 -0.47 20.66
C GLN A 93 1.85 1.04 20.60
N SER A 94 2.25 1.64 21.72
CA SER A 94 2.56 3.09 21.76
C SER A 94 3.80 3.43 20.92
N GLN A 95 4.80 2.56 20.88
CA GLN A 95 6.00 2.78 20.05
C GLN A 95 5.67 2.69 18.56
N LYS A 96 4.81 1.76 18.15
CA LYS A 96 4.34 1.67 16.76
C LYS A 96 3.58 2.93 16.35
N LEU A 97 2.69 3.42 17.22
CA LEU A 97 1.93 4.64 16.97
C LEU A 97 2.86 5.85 16.84
N SER A 98 3.83 5.99 17.77
CA SER A 98 4.81 7.08 17.73
C SER A 98 5.66 7.05 16.47
N LYS A 99 6.11 5.86 16.05
CA LYS A 99 6.91 5.72 14.83
C LYS A 99 6.11 6.13 13.60
N LEU A 100 4.87 5.70 13.51
CA LEU A 100 4.01 6.09 12.41
C LEU A 100 3.76 7.59 12.39
N GLN A 101 3.48 8.19 13.55
CA GLN A 101 3.29 9.64 13.66
C GLN A 101 4.54 10.40 13.20
N GLU A 102 5.73 9.92 13.58
CA GLU A 102 7.00 10.50 13.14
C GLU A 102 7.12 10.48 11.62
N LEU A 103 6.82 9.35 10.98
CA LEU A 103 6.88 9.22 9.52
C LEU A 103 5.90 10.16 8.82
N LEU A 104 4.66 10.23 9.32
CA LEU A 104 3.65 11.13 8.76
C LEU A 104 4.02 12.60 8.95
N ASN A 105 4.61 12.96 10.08
CA ASN A 105 5.07 14.34 10.35
C ASN A 105 6.19 14.76 9.40
N GLN A 106 6.98 13.82 8.92
CA GLN A 106 8.02 14.06 7.92
C GLN A 106 7.46 14.16 6.49
N GLY A 107 6.15 13.97 6.31
CA GLY A 107 5.50 14.05 5.00
C GLY A 107 5.53 12.77 4.21
N TYR A 108 5.92 11.65 4.80
CA TYR A 108 5.95 10.38 4.09
C TYR A 108 4.56 9.79 3.88
N TYR A 109 4.43 9.01 2.82
CA TYR A 109 3.26 8.21 2.48
C TYR A 109 3.55 6.76 2.85
N VAL A 110 2.72 6.16 3.71
CA VAL A 110 3.05 4.91 4.40
C VAL A 110 2.05 3.82 4.05
N VAL A 111 2.57 2.61 3.77
CA VAL A 111 1.79 1.37 3.78
C VAL A 111 2.23 0.55 4.99
N ALA A 112 1.26 -0.06 5.66
CA ALA A 112 1.50 -0.89 6.83
C ALA A 112 1.17 -2.35 6.52
N GLU A 113 2.04 -3.25 6.97
CA GLU A 113 1.80 -4.69 6.92
C GLU A 113 1.10 -5.14 8.19
N VAL A 114 -0.05 -5.75 8.02
CA VAL A 114 -0.87 -6.29 9.11
C VAL A 114 -1.17 -7.76 8.83
N LYS A 115 -1.89 -8.43 9.72
CA LYS A 115 -2.36 -9.79 9.50
C LYS A 115 -3.86 -9.78 9.26
N GLY A 116 -4.23 -10.17 8.05
CA GLY A 116 -5.63 -10.33 7.65
C GLY A 116 -6.12 -11.77 7.87
N ASP A 117 -7.33 -12.05 7.41
CA ASP A 117 -7.97 -13.35 7.57
C ASP A 117 -7.22 -14.48 6.84
N THR A 118 -6.53 -14.16 5.77
CA THR A 118 -5.76 -15.13 4.96
C THR A 118 -4.25 -15.02 5.14
N GLY A 119 -3.77 -14.25 6.11
CA GLY A 119 -2.36 -14.04 6.39
C GLY A 119 -1.92 -12.61 6.17
N GLN A 120 -0.74 -12.42 5.52
CA GLN A 120 -0.18 -11.09 5.26
C GLN A 120 -1.17 -10.21 4.49
N HIS A 121 -1.32 -8.97 4.97
CA HIS A 121 -2.16 -7.98 4.33
C HIS A 121 -1.50 -6.60 4.43
N TRP A 122 -1.70 -5.76 3.42
CA TRP A 122 -1.19 -4.41 3.38
C TRP A 122 -2.33 -3.41 3.32
N VAL A 123 -2.19 -2.32 4.08
CA VAL A 123 -3.14 -1.21 4.06
C VAL A 123 -2.40 0.10 3.85
N ALA A 124 -3.07 1.08 3.24
CA ALA A 124 -2.53 2.43 3.12
C ALA A 124 -2.93 3.25 4.35
N ILE A 125 -2.00 4.07 4.84
CA ILE A 125 -2.26 4.95 5.97
C ILE A 125 -2.80 6.27 5.44
N ASP A 126 -3.96 6.70 5.96
CA ASP A 126 -4.53 8.00 5.63
C ASP A 126 -4.00 9.08 6.58
N ASN A 127 -4.25 8.90 7.87
CA ASN A 127 -3.78 9.83 8.90
C ASN A 127 -3.90 9.18 10.29
N ILE A 128 -3.50 9.93 11.32
CA ILE A 128 -3.78 9.61 12.71
C ILE A 128 -4.69 10.70 13.26
N SER A 129 -5.83 10.31 13.85
CA SER A 129 -6.81 11.21 14.43
C SER A 129 -7.24 10.68 15.80
N ASN A 130 -7.15 11.51 16.84
CA ASN A 130 -7.48 11.13 18.23
C ASN A 130 -6.73 9.85 18.67
N ASN A 131 -5.44 9.76 18.34
CA ASN A 131 -4.58 8.61 18.61
C ASN A 131 -5.03 7.30 17.92
N GLN A 132 -5.92 7.40 16.94
CA GLN A 132 -6.36 6.25 16.15
C GLN A 132 -5.78 6.35 14.74
N ILE A 133 -5.27 5.23 14.23
CA ILE A 133 -4.74 5.16 12.88
C ILE A 133 -5.89 4.98 11.91
N VAL A 134 -6.09 5.97 11.04
CA VAL A 134 -7.07 5.91 9.97
C VAL A 134 -6.41 5.33 8.73
N MET A 135 -6.95 4.23 8.24
CA MET A 135 -6.43 3.52 7.08
C MET A 135 -7.36 3.60 5.89
N MET A 136 -6.79 3.40 4.71
CA MET A 136 -7.49 3.05 3.49
C MET A 136 -7.21 1.58 3.23
N ASP A 137 -8.18 0.73 3.54
CA ASP A 137 -8.01 -0.72 3.46
C ASP A 137 -8.51 -1.25 2.12
N PRO A 138 -7.64 -1.85 1.29
CA PRO A 138 -8.09 -2.45 0.03
C PRO A 138 -8.95 -3.69 0.22
N GLY A 139 -8.94 -4.29 1.40
CA GLY A 139 -9.63 -5.55 1.70
C GLY A 139 -10.92 -5.41 2.50
N SER A 140 -11.27 -4.21 2.98
CA SER A 140 -12.49 -4.00 3.75
C SER A 140 -12.94 -2.55 3.70
N SER A 141 -14.13 -2.28 4.21
CA SER A 141 -14.65 -0.92 4.38
C SER A 141 -14.25 -0.27 5.70
N SER A 142 -13.51 -0.97 6.56
CA SER A 142 -13.05 -0.46 7.84
C SER A 142 -12.02 0.65 7.66
N THR A 143 -12.03 1.64 8.54
CA THR A 143 -11.09 2.76 8.52
C THR A 143 -10.21 2.84 9.77
N ASN A 144 -10.59 2.21 10.87
CA ASN A 144 -9.78 2.18 12.10
C ASN A 144 -8.89 0.93 12.08
N MET A 145 -7.57 1.13 11.86
CA MET A 145 -6.65 0.03 11.60
C MET A 145 -6.62 -0.99 12.74
N TRP A 146 -6.46 -0.53 13.98
CA TRP A 146 -6.33 -1.44 15.12
C TRP A 146 -7.66 -1.88 15.73
N ALA A 147 -8.77 -1.37 15.26
CA ALA A 147 -10.09 -1.95 15.52
C ALA A 147 -10.35 -3.15 14.61
N ARG A 148 -9.77 -3.17 13.41
CA ARG A 148 -9.95 -4.25 12.42
C ARG A 148 -8.84 -5.30 12.49
N TYR A 149 -7.58 -4.88 12.71
CA TYR A 149 -6.41 -5.74 12.75
C TYR A 149 -5.71 -5.61 14.09
N ASN A 150 -5.18 -6.73 14.60
CA ASN A 150 -4.48 -6.74 15.89
C ASN A 150 -3.17 -5.92 15.78
N TRP A 151 -3.01 -4.95 16.67
CA TRP A 151 -1.81 -4.10 16.68
C TRP A 151 -0.52 -4.92 16.81
N ALA A 152 -0.55 -6.04 17.56
CA ALA A 152 0.62 -6.89 17.77
C ALA A 152 1.15 -7.49 16.45
N ASN A 153 0.30 -7.64 15.45
CA ASN A 153 0.65 -8.18 14.15
C ASN A 153 0.97 -7.08 13.10
N THR A 154 1.03 -5.82 13.50
CA THR A 154 1.58 -4.76 12.66
C THR A 154 3.09 -4.95 12.63
N SER A 155 3.63 -5.42 11.50
CA SER A 155 5.00 -5.91 11.41
C SER A 155 5.97 -4.91 10.83
N CYS A 156 5.53 -4.06 9.90
CA CYS A 156 6.41 -3.05 9.31
C CYS A 156 5.63 -1.89 8.71
N PHE A 157 6.35 -0.79 8.52
CA PHE A 157 5.92 0.35 7.72
C PHE A 157 6.89 0.52 6.56
N SER A 158 6.38 0.55 5.34
CA SER A 158 7.14 0.91 4.14
C SER A 158 6.66 2.27 3.66
N TYR A 159 7.57 3.14 3.27
CA TYR A 159 7.15 4.52 3.02
C TYR A 159 7.83 5.13 1.81
N PHE A 160 7.13 6.11 1.24
CA PHE A 160 7.48 6.82 0.02
C PHE A 160 7.52 8.31 0.30
N LYS A 161 8.30 9.03 -0.51
CA LYS A 161 8.32 10.50 -0.50
C LYS A 161 7.89 11.03 -1.86
N VAL A 162 7.38 12.26 -1.86
CA VAL A 162 7.09 13.03 -3.07
C VAL A 162 8.24 13.98 -3.35
N GLY A 163 8.65 14.05 -4.60
CA GLY A 163 9.70 14.98 -5.00
C GLY A 163 10.84 14.34 -5.84
#